data_d6e9e91184fa0767d920d26c09bcd7ad
#
_entry.id   d6e9e91184fa0767d920d26c09bcd7ad
#
_cell.length_a   1.000
_cell.length_b   1.000
_cell.length_c   1.000
_cell.angle_alpha   90.00
_cell.angle_beta   90.00
_cell.angle_gamma   90.00
#
_symmetry.space_group_name_H-M   'P 1'
#
loop_
_entity.id
_entity.type
_entity.pdbx_description
1 polymer ?
#
loop_
_entity_poly.entity_id
_entity_poly.type
_entity_poly.pdbx_seq_one_letter_code
_entity_poly.pdbx_strand_id
1 'polypeptide(L)'
;KKVRTSDGFIGYVQTNSLKHIKEETISSSFEEPQYTGISKDYKINMAWHNVENTTANGYIQDMLASTKSLTTIAPTWFHIADTQGNLNSIADADYVNYAHQSNLEVWAVLRDFHGGINSADETYEVLSHTSRRTNLIDQVIAAALQAGIDGINLDFELISAECGEDYVQFVRELSIKCHQNGLAFSVDNYVPMPYNTFYDLEEQSVFADYVVIMGYDEHVEGSYEAGSVASYGYVKDGIENALKSVPKEKLINAIPLYTRLWFETPKTQEELAAEAGTEAADYPNKVTSTALGMEDAEKRVQEAGVQASWDEDTRQNYAQWDADGGTYKIWLEDSQSLE
;
A
#
# COMPACT_ATOMS: atom_id res chain seq x y z
N LYS A 1 -32.20 23.58 27.48
CA LYS A 1 -30.78 23.43 27.78
C LYS A 1 -30.27 22.12 27.22
N LYS A 2 -29.04 22.10 26.67
CA LYS A 2 -28.37 20.88 26.22
C LYS A 2 -27.91 20.12 27.47
N VAL A 3 -28.18 18.83 27.51
CA VAL A 3 -27.80 17.94 28.61
C VAL A 3 -27.17 16.68 28.06
N ARG A 4 -26.35 16.04 28.89
CA ARG A 4 -25.78 14.73 28.61
C ARG A 4 -26.21 13.78 29.74
N THR A 5 -26.71 12.61 29.38
CA THR A 5 -27.06 11.55 30.33
C THR A 5 -25.81 10.79 30.80
N SER A 6 -25.90 10.04 31.89
CA SER A 6 -24.80 9.26 32.46
C SER A 6 -24.30 8.17 31.51
N ASP A 7 -25.15 7.70 30.60
CA ASP A 7 -24.83 6.71 29.54
C ASP A 7 -24.39 7.35 28.22
N GLY A 8 -24.16 8.69 28.23
CA GLY A 8 -23.52 9.40 27.13
C GLY A 8 -24.47 10.06 26.13
N PHE A 9 -25.77 9.80 26.14
CA PHE A 9 -26.69 10.45 25.21
C PHE A 9 -26.75 11.96 25.40
N ILE A 10 -26.76 12.69 24.32
CA ILE A 10 -26.85 14.15 24.28
C ILE A 10 -28.20 14.55 23.72
N GLY A 11 -28.93 15.39 24.49
CA GLY A 11 -30.25 15.87 24.10
C GLY A 11 -30.56 17.26 24.63
N TYR A 12 -31.79 17.72 24.42
CA TYR A 12 -32.30 19.01 24.91
C TYR A 12 -33.49 18.79 25.81
N VAL A 13 -33.46 19.47 26.96
CA VAL A 13 -34.59 19.50 27.88
C VAL A 13 -35.01 20.93 28.20
N GLN A 14 -36.27 21.13 28.56
CA GLN A 14 -36.77 22.43 29.01
C GLN A 14 -36.09 22.81 30.33
N THR A 15 -35.64 24.07 30.45
CA THR A 15 -34.88 24.54 31.61
C THR A 15 -35.68 24.41 32.93
N ASN A 16 -36.99 24.62 32.87
CA ASN A 16 -37.87 24.47 34.04
C ASN A 16 -38.08 23.04 34.51
N SER A 17 -37.68 22.04 33.70
CA SER A 17 -37.72 20.62 34.07
C SER A 17 -36.44 20.16 34.76
N LEU A 18 -35.41 21.02 34.85
CA LEU A 18 -34.14 20.71 35.50
C LEU A 18 -34.15 21.19 36.94
N LYS A 19 -33.81 20.29 37.88
CA LYS A 19 -33.49 20.66 39.26
C LYS A 19 -31.99 20.62 39.41
N HIS A 20 -31.38 21.72 39.86
CA HIS A 20 -29.98 21.72 40.26
C HIS A 20 -29.85 20.98 41.58
N ILE A 21 -29.06 19.94 41.60
CA ILE A 21 -28.87 19.09 42.78
C ILE A 21 -27.52 19.40 43.43
N LYS A 22 -26.47 19.33 42.70
CA LYS A 22 -25.10 19.68 43.12
C LYS A 22 -24.20 19.94 41.87
N GLU A 23 -23.14 20.66 42.09
CA GLU A 23 -22.03 20.65 41.15
C GLU A 23 -21.12 19.45 41.46
N GLU A 24 -20.79 18.69 40.46
CA GLU A 24 -19.90 17.55 40.58
C GLU A 24 -18.75 17.74 39.56
N THR A 25 -17.55 17.75 40.07
CA THR A 25 -16.35 17.70 39.21
C THR A 25 -16.09 16.25 38.86
N ILE A 26 -16.33 15.88 37.60
CA ILE A 26 -15.98 14.56 37.10
C ILE A 26 -14.49 14.60 36.86
N SER A 27 -13.71 13.89 37.67
CA SER A 27 -12.29 13.62 37.40
C SER A 27 -12.17 12.20 36.83
N SER A 28 -11.45 12.05 35.77
CA SER A 28 -11.04 10.76 35.24
C SER A 28 -9.69 10.43 35.83
N SER A 29 -9.53 9.23 36.40
CA SER A 29 -8.26 8.65 36.76
C SER A 29 -7.68 7.81 35.60
N PHE A 30 -8.19 8.04 34.37
CA PHE A 30 -7.68 7.37 33.19
C PHE A 30 -6.25 7.85 32.95
N GLU A 31 -5.30 6.96 33.10
CA GLU A 31 -3.95 7.15 32.59
C GLU A 31 -4.00 6.80 31.11
N GLU A 32 -3.70 7.78 30.27
CA GLU A 32 -3.60 7.57 28.85
C GLU A 32 -2.49 6.54 28.60
N PRO A 33 -2.77 5.37 27.98
CA PRO A 33 -1.73 4.40 27.71
C PRO A 33 -0.70 5.07 26.81
N GLN A 34 0.56 5.01 27.24
CA GLN A 34 1.66 5.50 26.40
C GLN A 34 1.78 4.56 25.21
N TYR A 35 1.57 5.10 24.02
CA TYR A 35 1.74 4.39 22.77
C TYR A 35 3.23 4.34 22.46
N THR A 36 3.86 3.20 22.70
CA THR A 36 5.25 2.97 22.32
C THR A 36 5.29 2.27 20.96
N GLY A 37 5.49 3.04 19.90
CA GLY A 37 5.83 2.48 18.60
C GLY A 37 7.14 1.72 18.63
N ILE A 38 7.34 0.82 17.69
CA ILE A 38 8.55 0.06 17.48
C ILE A 38 9.42 0.83 16.48
N SER A 39 10.59 1.28 16.90
CA SER A 39 11.56 1.94 16.03
C SER A 39 12.79 1.06 15.87
N LYS A 40 13.26 0.88 14.65
CA LYS A 40 14.51 0.16 14.36
C LYS A 40 15.70 1.12 14.41
N ASP A 41 16.83 0.63 14.89
CA ASP A 41 18.10 1.38 14.97
C ASP A 41 18.92 1.29 13.67
N TYR A 42 18.36 0.67 12.63
CA TYR A 42 18.94 0.53 11.30
C TYR A 42 17.96 1.05 10.22
N LYS A 43 18.49 1.33 9.04
CA LYS A 43 17.65 1.66 7.87
C LYS A 43 16.94 0.41 7.36
N ILE A 44 15.63 0.47 7.28
CA ILE A 44 14.83 -0.60 6.70
C ILE A 44 15.08 -0.63 5.19
N ASN A 45 15.51 -1.79 4.72
CA ASN A 45 15.54 -2.16 3.32
C ASN A 45 14.67 -3.40 3.16
N MET A 46 13.42 -3.17 2.72
CA MET A 46 12.37 -4.18 2.66
C MET A 46 12.09 -4.57 1.22
N ALA A 47 11.80 -5.85 1.01
CA ALA A 47 11.28 -6.33 -0.27
C ALA A 47 9.99 -7.10 -0.05
N TRP A 48 8.96 -6.79 -0.85
CA TRP A 48 7.79 -7.65 -0.95
C TRP A 48 8.14 -8.92 -1.73
N HIS A 49 7.77 -10.05 -1.16
CA HIS A 49 7.87 -11.35 -1.82
C HIS A 49 6.46 -11.83 -2.19
N ASN A 50 6.15 -11.81 -3.49
CA ASN A 50 4.85 -12.28 -3.96
C ASN A 50 4.76 -13.80 -3.82
N VAL A 51 4.02 -14.24 -2.79
CA VAL A 51 3.79 -15.64 -2.46
C VAL A 51 2.32 -15.96 -2.65
N GLU A 52 1.98 -16.61 -3.75
CA GLU A 52 0.58 -16.92 -4.10
C GLU A 52 0.09 -18.30 -3.61
N ASN A 53 1.02 -19.14 -3.20
CA ASN A 53 0.70 -20.48 -2.71
C ASN A 53 1.81 -21.04 -1.81
N THR A 54 1.53 -22.09 -1.08
CA THR A 54 2.48 -22.69 -0.13
C THR A 54 3.78 -23.21 -0.75
N THR A 55 3.76 -23.59 -2.03
CA THR A 55 4.98 -24.03 -2.75
C THR A 55 5.94 -22.87 -2.97
N ALA A 56 5.40 -21.66 -3.23
CA ALA A 56 6.20 -20.47 -3.47
C ALA A 56 6.98 -20.02 -2.23
N ASN A 57 6.61 -20.42 -1.03
CA ASN A 57 7.41 -20.21 0.18
C ASN A 57 8.86 -20.73 0.04
N GLY A 58 9.05 -21.84 -0.71
CA GLY A 58 10.38 -22.40 -0.95
C GLY A 58 11.32 -21.52 -1.77
N TYR A 59 10.81 -20.55 -2.53
CA TYR A 59 11.64 -19.68 -3.38
C TYR A 59 12.45 -18.63 -2.61
N ILE A 60 12.20 -18.46 -1.31
CA ILE A 60 13.01 -17.57 -0.46
C ILE A 60 14.51 -17.87 -0.57
N GLN A 61 14.90 -19.14 -0.70
CA GLN A 61 16.31 -19.55 -0.75
C GLN A 61 17.00 -19.01 -2.01
N ASP A 62 16.36 -19.16 -3.16
CA ASP A 62 16.89 -18.70 -4.44
C ASP A 62 16.91 -17.15 -4.50
N MET A 63 15.88 -16.52 -3.99
CA MET A 63 15.79 -15.06 -3.94
C MET A 63 16.89 -14.46 -3.06
N LEU A 64 17.12 -14.98 -1.86
CA LEU A 64 18.14 -14.46 -0.96
C LEU A 64 19.56 -14.77 -1.44
N ALA A 65 19.77 -15.81 -2.24
CA ALA A 65 21.09 -16.12 -2.82
C ALA A 65 21.61 -15.01 -3.76
N SER A 66 20.68 -14.28 -4.41
CA SER A 66 20.99 -13.18 -5.34
C SER A 66 20.80 -11.78 -4.73
N THR A 67 20.25 -11.69 -3.53
CA THR A 67 19.90 -10.42 -2.89
C THR A 67 20.94 -10.02 -1.84
N LYS A 68 21.21 -8.71 -1.74
CA LYS A 68 22.15 -8.16 -0.76
C LYS A 68 21.49 -7.01 0.01
N SER A 69 21.91 -6.88 1.27
CA SER A 69 21.56 -5.72 2.11
C SER A 69 20.07 -5.59 2.49
N LEU A 70 19.24 -6.59 2.25
CA LEU A 70 17.89 -6.61 2.84
C LEU A 70 17.99 -6.69 4.37
N THR A 71 17.05 -6.03 5.02
CA THR A 71 16.83 -6.12 6.48
C THR A 71 15.50 -6.78 6.80
N THR A 72 14.56 -6.70 5.88
CA THR A 72 13.18 -7.12 6.06
C THR A 72 12.64 -7.74 4.78
N ILE A 73 11.89 -8.82 4.92
CA ILE A 73 11.15 -9.43 3.82
C ILE A 73 9.67 -9.47 4.17
N ALA A 74 8.83 -9.09 3.20
CA ALA A 74 7.39 -8.97 3.39
C ALA A 74 6.63 -9.93 2.43
N PRO A 75 6.40 -11.19 2.85
CA PRO A 75 5.67 -12.16 2.04
C PRO A 75 4.16 -11.86 2.06
N THR A 76 3.51 -12.04 0.90
CA THR A 76 2.08 -11.77 0.71
C THR A 76 1.20 -12.90 1.24
N TRP A 77 1.20 -13.13 2.55
CA TRP A 77 0.64 -14.32 3.17
C TRP A 77 -0.80 -14.22 3.64
N PHE A 78 -1.25 -13.02 3.96
CA PHE A 78 -2.55 -12.81 4.59
C PHE A 78 -3.51 -12.09 3.66
N HIS A 79 -4.72 -12.63 3.55
CA HIS A 79 -5.82 -12.04 2.77
C HIS A 79 -7.11 -12.11 3.56
N ILE A 80 -7.98 -11.12 3.37
CA ILE A 80 -9.36 -11.22 3.84
C ILE A 80 -10.08 -12.31 3.03
N ALA A 81 -10.60 -13.32 3.72
CA ALA A 81 -11.23 -14.48 3.09
C ALA A 81 -12.68 -14.23 2.68
N ASP A 82 -13.39 -13.36 3.40
CA ASP A 82 -14.79 -13.04 3.17
C ASP A 82 -15.22 -11.77 3.92
N THR A 83 -16.45 -11.33 3.70
CA THR A 83 -17.04 -10.15 4.35
C THR A 83 -17.36 -10.33 5.84
N GLN A 84 -17.11 -11.50 6.44
CA GLN A 84 -17.20 -11.71 7.88
C GLN A 84 -15.89 -11.43 8.62
N GLY A 85 -14.84 -11.03 7.88
CA GLY A 85 -13.51 -10.77 8.41
C GLY A 85 -12.76 -12.05 8.77
N ASN A 86 -13.00 -13.15 8.05
CA ASN A 86 -12.18 -14.33 8.16
C ASN A 86 -10.85 -14.14 7.41
N LEU A 87 -9.80 -14.81 7.89
CA LEU A 87 -8.45 -14.72 7.34
C LEU A 87 -8.13 -15.96 6.50
N ASN A 88 -7.58 -15.73 5.29
CA ASN A 88 -6.78 -16.72 4.58
C ASN A 88 -5.30 -16.50 4.90
N SER A 89 -4.61 -17.55 5.30
CA SER A 89 -3.19 -17.51 5.65
C SER A 89 -2.43 -18.66 5.01
N ILE A 90 -1.29 -18.34 4.41
CA ILE A 90 -0.29 -19.30 3.92
C ILE A 90 1.06 -19.09 4.61
N ALA A 91 1.06 -18.50 5.80
CA ALA A 91 2.25 -18.26 6.61
C ALA A 91 2.97 -19.57 6.91
N ASP A 92 4.30 -19.53 6.88
CA ASP A 92 5.17 -20.69 6.99
C ASP A 92 6.31 -20.42 7.98
N ALA A 93 6.34 -21.22 9.07
CA ALA A 93 7.35 -21.07 10.10
C ALA A 93 8.77 -21.47 9.62
N ASP A 94 8.89 -22.36 8.66
CA ASP A 94 10.19 -22.75 8.10
C ASP A 94 10.78 -21.61 7.25
N TYR A 95 9.92 -20.89 6.53
CA TYR A 95 10.30 -19.67 5.84
C TYR A 95 10.82 -18.61 6.83
N VAL A 96 10.07 -18.34 7.92
CA VAL A 96 10.48 -17.39 8.96
C VAL A 96 11.82 -17.79 9.57
N ASN A 97 12.00 -19.06 9.92
CA ASN A 97 13.25 -19.58 10.45
C ASN A 97 14.42 -19.38 9.48
N TYR A 98 14.20 -19.58 8.18
CA TYR A 98 15.24 -19.37 7.16
C TYR A 98 15.60 -17.87 7.02
N ALA A 99 14.60 -16.98 7.03
CA ALA A 99 14.80 -15.53 7.01
C ALA A 99 15.62 -15.08 8.24
N HIS A 100 15.25 -15.55 9.44
CA HIS A 100 15.99 -15.24 10.67
C HIS A 100 17.44 -15.74 10.65
N GLN A 101 17.70 -16.93 10.11
CA GLN A 101 19.08 -17.43 9.91
C GLN A 101 19.89 -16.55 8.95
N SER A 102 19.19 -15.82 8.06
CA SER A 102 19.78 -14.84 7.14
C SER A 102 19.83 -13.42 7.70
N ASN A 103 19.51 -13.24 8.99
CA ASN A 103 19.40 -11.95 9.71
C ASN A 103 18.35 -11.01 9.12
N LEU A 104 17.24 -11.54 8.62
CA LEU A 104 16.10 -10.77 8.12
C LEU A 104 14.93 -10.87 9.08
N GLU A 105 14.23 -9.76 9.27
CA GLU A 105 12.88 -9.77 9.84
C GLU A 105 11.84 -10.15 8.78
N VAL A 106 10.74 -10.76 9.21
CA VAL A 106 9.61 -11.10 8.35
C VAL A 106 8.42 -10.25 8.77
N TRP A 107 7.97 -9.35 7.88
CA TRP A 107 6.76 -8.56 8.06
C TRP A 107 5.71 -9.05 7.08
N ALA A 108 4.78 -9.89 7.52
CA ALA A 108 3.80 -10.50 6.64
C ALA A 108 2.82 -9.46 6.12
N VAL A 109 2.58 -9.47 4.81
CA VAL A 109 1.61 -8.60 4.15
C VAL A 109 0.21 -9.09 4.45
N LEU A 110 -0.66 -8.18 4.90
CA LEU A 110 -2.11 -8.35 4.98
C LEU A 110 -2.77 -7.46 3.93
N ARG A 111 -3.49 -8.05 2.99
CA ARG A 111 -4.12 -7.32 1.88
C ARG A 111 -5.62 -7.62 1.73
N ASP A 112 -6.35 -6.68 1.12
CA ASP A 112 -7.79 -6.75 0.87
C ASP A 112 -8.15 -7.10 -0.57
N PHE A 113 -7.20 -7.61 -1.34
CA PHE A 113 -7.37 -8.04 -2.74
C PHE A 113 -6.70 -9.40 -2.97
N HIS A 114 -6.95 -10.01 -4.12
CA HIS A 114 -6.48 -11.37 -4.49
C HIS A 114 -6.86 -12.48 -3.50
N GLY A 115 -7.92 -12.24 -2.70
CA GLY A 115 -8.46 -13.19 -1.74
C GLY A 115 -9.94 -13.45 -1.99
N GLY A 116 -10.72 -13.47 -0.91
CA GLY A 116 -12.19 -13.57 -0.97
C GLY A 116 -12.89 -12.21 -1.12
N ILE A 117 -12.14 -11.09 -1.04
CA ILE A 117 -12.60 -9.72 -1.24
C ILE A 117 -12.12 -9.23 -2.60
N ASN A 118 -12.99 -8.56 -3.35
CA ASN A 118 -12.74 -8.13 -4.72
C ASN A 118 -13.25 -6.71 -5.03
N SER A 119 -13.76 -6.00 -4.04
CA SER A 119 -14.30 -4.65 -4.23
C SER A 119 -14.18 -3.80 -2.96
N ALA A 120 -14.19 -2.48 -3.13
CA ALA A 120 -14.18 -1.54 -2.02
C ALA A 120 -15.44 -1.67 -1.13
N ASP A 121 -16.58 -2.05 -1.71
CA ASP A 121 -17.82 -2.29 -0.95
C ASP A 121 -17.66 -3.49 0.01
N GLU A 122 -17.01 -4.57 -0.43
CA GLU A 122 -16.74 -5.74 0.41
C GLU A 122 -15.73 -5.43 1.52
N THR A 123 -14.68 -4.66 1.22
CA THR A 123 -13.75 -4.17 2.24
C THR A 123 -14.47 -3.28 3.25
N TYR A 124 -15.31 -2.34 2.79
CA TYR A 124 -16.14 -1.51 3.66
C TYR A 124 -17.05 -2.35 4.55
N GLU A 125 -17.66 -3.41 4.01
CA GLU A 125 -18.50 -4.32 4.80
C GLU A 125 -17.74 -5.00 5.94
N VAL A 126 -16.47 -5.31 5.76
CA VAL A 126 -15.61 -5.83 6.85
C VAL A 126 -15.28 -4.73 7.84
N LEU A 127 -14.80 -3.57 7.35
CA LEU A 127 -14.20 -2.55 8.20
C LEU A 127 -15.24 -1.71 8.97
N SER A 128 -16.45 -1.54 8.45
CA SER A 128 -17.54 -0.81 9.14
C SER A 128 -18.11 -1.53 10.36
N HIS A 129 -17.79 -2.82 10.57
CA HIS A 129 -18.32 -3.61 11.68
C HIS A 129 -17.22 -3.98 12.69
N THR A 130 -17.30 -3.47 13.91
CA THR A 130 -16.33 -3.76 14.99
C THR A 130 -16.07 -5.26 15.18
N SER A 131 -17.12 -6.09 15.14
CA SER A 131 -16.97 -7.54 15.33
C SER A 131 -16.16 -8.21 14.23
N ARG A 132 -16.29 -7.73 12.97
CA ARG A 132 -15.55 -8.26 11.82
C ARG A 132 -14.09 -7.79 11.84
N ARG A 133 -13.84 -6.50 12.14
CA ARG A 133 -12.49 -6.00 12.36
C ARG A 133 -11.78 -6.79 13.47
N THR A 134 -12.44 -6.96 14.62
CA THR A 134 -11.88 -7.74 15.74
C THR A 134 -11.57 -9.18 15.32
N ASN A 135 -12.50 -9.83 14.61
CA ASN A 135 -12.30 -11.20 14.10
C ASN A 135 -11.08 -11.31 13.21
N LEU A 136 -10.90 -10.37 12.25
CA LEU A 136 -9.76 -10.35 11.35
C LEU A 136 -8.44 -10.12 12.12
N ILE A 137 -8.42 -9.11 12.98
CA ILE A 137 -7.23 -8.76 13.78
C ILE A 137 -6.79 -9.93 14.66
N ASP A 138 -7.71 -10.55 15.39
CA ASP A 138 -7.37 -11.65 16.30
C ASP A 138 -6.79 -12.86 15.52
N GLN A 139 -7.30 -13.16 14.32
CA GLN A 139 -6.75 -14.21 13.46
C GLN A 139 -5.37 -13.85 12.89
N VAL A 140 -5.17 -12.60 12.45
CA VAL A 140 -3.86 -12.12 11.95
C VAL A 140 -2.81 -12.25 13.04
N ILE A 141 -3.10 -11.76 14.24
CA ILE A 141 -2.16 -11.83 15.37
C ILE A 141 -1.87 -13.29 15.76
N ALA A 142 -2.90 -14.14 15.82
CA ALA A 142 -2.71 -15.55 16.13
C ALA A 142 -1.81 -16.26 15.10
N ALA A 143 -2.04 -16.02 13.80
CA ALA A 143 -1.23 -16.57 12.73
C ALA A 143 0.21 -16.04 12.74
N ALA A 144 0.40 -14.74 13.01
CA ALA A 144 1.72 -14.12 13.12
C ALA A 144 2.54 -14.74 14.26
N LEU A 145 1.96 -14.86 15.45
CA LEU A 145 2.61 -15.46 16.60
C LEU A 145 2.91 -16.95 16.39
N GLN A 146 2.00 -17.69 15.76
CA GLN A 146 2.20 -19.10 15.46
C GLN A 146 3.37 -19.35 14.50
N ALA A 147 3.54 -18.50 13.50
CA ALA A 147 4.61 -18.60 12.51
C ALA A 147 5.93 -17.95 12.97
N GLY A 148 5.93 -17.16 14.05
CA GLY A 148 7.10 -16.44 14.55
C GLY A 148 7.45 -15.19 13.73
N ILE A 149 6.45 -14.53 13.13
CA ILE A 149 6.55 -13.30 12.33
C ILE A 149 6.94 -12.12 13.22
N ASP A 150 7.74 -11.17 12.71
CA ASP A 150 8.27 -10.02 13.44
C ASP A 150 7.41 -8.76 13.26
N GLY A 151 6.58 -8.70 12.24
CA GLY A 151 5.73 -7.54 11.96
C GLY A 151 4.61 -7.82 10.97
N ILE A 152 3.69 -6.88 10.89
CA ILE A 152 2.60 -6.86 9.90
C ILE A 152 2.81 -5.66 8.98
N ASN A 153 2.73 -5.91 7.68
CA ASN A 153 2.69 -4.89 6.64
C ASN A 153 1.27 -4.86 6.05
N LEU A 154 0.55 -3.77 6.28
CA LEU A 154 -0.84 -3.61 5.84
C LEU A 154 -0.88 -2.98 4.46
N ASP A 155 -1.39 -3.72 3.48
CA ASP A 155 -1.50 -3.32 2.08
C ASP A 155 -2.97 -3.39 1.62
N PHE A 156 -3.75 -2.37 2.00
CA PHE A 156 -5.16 -2.27 1.62
C PHE A 156 -5.34 -1.25 0.50
N GLU A 157 -5.74 -1.75 -0.66
CA GLU A 157 -5.90 -0.97 -1.88
C GLU A 157 -7.37 -0.76 -2.30
N LEU A 158 -8.29 -1.57 -1.78
CA LEU A 158 -9.72 -1.47 -2.06
C LEU A 158 -10.44 -0.58 -1.03
N ILE A 159 -9.90 0.63 -0.78
CA ILE A 159 -10.47 1.59 0.14
C ILE A 159 -11.15 2.71 -0.65
N SER A 160 -12.43 2.96 -0.35
CA SER A 160 -13.18 4.10 -0.87
C SER A 160 -13.22 5.26 0.11
N ALA A 161 -13.62 6.44 -0.37
CA ALA A 161 -13.82 7.61 0.50
C ALA A 161 -14.88 7.36 1.59
N GLU A 162 -15.85 6.48 1.36
CA GLU A 162 -16.85 6.09 2.35
C GLU A 162 -16.23 5.23 3.48
N CYS A 163 -15.25 4.42 3.13
CA CYS A 163 -14.56 3.50 4.05
C CYS A 163 -13.44 4.18 4.88
N GLY A 164 -13.02 5.39 4.53
CA GLY A 164 -11.80 6.01 5.06
C GLY A 164 -11.74 6.08 6.59
N GLU A 165 -12.81 6.51 7.27
CA GLU A 165 -12.85 6.58 8.75
C GLU A 165 -12.77 5.19 9.39
N ASP A 166 -13.43 4.19 8.82
CA ASP A 166 -13.41 2.81 9.29
C ASP A 166 -12.05 2.14 9.05
N TYR A 167 -11.39 2.48 7.93
CA TYR A 167 -10.03 2.05 7.65
C TYR A 167 -9.03 2.60 8.66
N VAL A 168 -9.06 3.90 8.94
CA VAL A 168 -8.22 4.51 9.97
C VAL A 168 -8.48 3.89 11.34
N GLN A 169 -9.74 3.57 11.66
CA GLN A 169 -10.07 2.87 12.88
C GLN A 169 -9.49 1.44 12.92
N PHE A 170 -9.50 0.72 11.80
CA PHE A 170 -8.86 -0.59 11.68
C PHE A 170 -7.34 -0.49 11.89
N VAL A 171 -6.69 0.49 11.28
CA VAL A 171 -5.25 0.77 11.48
C VAL A 171 -4.93 0.96 12.96
N ARG A 172 -5.73 1.74 13.70
CA ARG A 172 -5.57 1.94 15.15
C ARG A 172 -5.69 0.63 15.92
N GLU A 173 -6.77 -0.14 15.68
CA GLU A 173 -7.06 -1.38 16.38
C GLU A 173 -5.97 -2.44 16.12
N LEU A 174 -5.53 -2.59 14.87
CA LEU A 174 -4.47 -3.53 14.49
C LEU A 174 -3.11 -3.13 15.08
N SER A 175 -2.76 -1.85 15.02
CA SER A 175 -1.53 -1.31 15.61
C SER A 175 -1.42 -1.62 17.10
N ILE A 176 -2.49 -1.38 17.87
CA ILE A 176 -2.53 -1.70 19.31
C ILE A 176 -2.22 -3.18 19.55
N LYS A 177 -2.84 -4.06 18.77
CA LYS A 177 -2.63 -5.51 18.91
C LYS A 177 -1.23 -5.94 18.49
N CYS A 178 -0.68 -5.35 17.42
CA CYS A 178 0.71 -5.59 17.01
C CYS A 178 1.67 -5.21 18.15
N HIS A 179 1.58 -4.00 18.68
CA HIS A 179 2.49 -3.53 19.75
C HIS A 179 2.34 -4.32 21.03
N GLN A 180 1.13 -4.73 21.43
CA GLN A 180 0.90 -5.61 22.59
C GLN A 180 1.60 -6.96 22.46
N ASN A 181 1.90 -7.39 21.23
CA ASN A 181 2.55 -8.68 20.94
C ASN A 181 3.99 -8.51 20.43
N GLY A 182 4.55 -7.30 20.46
CA GLY A 182 5.91 -7.02 20.03
C GLY A 182 6.13 -7.09 18.52
N LEU A 183 5.05 -6.99 17.72
CA LEU A 183 5.09 -6.99 16.26
C LEU A 183 5.24 -5.57 15.74
N ALA A 184 6.18 -5.34 14.84
CA ALA A 184 6.26 -4.09 14.08
C ALA A 184 5.01 -3.94 13.20
N PHE A 185 4.61 -2.69 12.91
CA PHE A 185 3.45 -2.41 12.09
C PHE A 185 3.76 -1.33 11.05
N SER A 186 3.65 -1.68 9.78
CA SER A 186 3.77 -0.75 8.65
C SER A 186 2.50 -0.74 7.81
N VAL A 187 2.25 0.39 7.15
CA VAL A 187 1.06 0.59 6.31
C VAL A 187 1.49 1.10 4.95
N ASP A 188 1.04 0.42 3.89
CA ASP A 188 1.32 0.80 2.52
C ASP A 188 0.24 1.74 1.99
N ASN A 189 0.65 2.72 1.22
CA ASN A 189 -0.22 3.75 0.66
C ASN A 189 0.16 4.09 -0.76
N TYR A 190 -0.82 4.42 -1.58
CA TYR A 190 -0.57 5.12 -2.83
C TYR A 190 0.14 6.46 -2.59
N VAL A 191 0.82 6.96 -3.60
CA VAL A 191 1.33 8.35 -3.59
C VAL A 191 0.19 9.31 -3.22
N PRO A 192 0.39 10.19 -2.19
CA PRO A 192 -0.66 11.10 -1.74
C PRO A 192 -1.07 12.11 -2.81
N MET A 193 -2.33 12.06 -3.18
CA MET A 193 -2.97 12.91 -4.17
C MET A 193 -4.28 13.51 -3.62
N PRO A 194 -4.81 14.60 -4.20
CA PRO A 194 -6.04 15.21 -3.71
C PRO A 194 -7.27 14.28 -3.70
N TYR A 195 -7.27 13.24 -4.53
CA TYR A 195 -8.39 12.31 -4.65
C TYR A 195 -8.34 11.12 -3.68
N ASN A 196 -7.21 10.87 -3.00
CA ASN A 196 -7.05 9.74 -2.07
C ASN A 196 -6.79 10.17 -0.62
N THR A 197 -7.16 11.39 -0.25
CA THR A 197 -6.96 11.94 1.10
C THR A 197 -7.70 11.19 2.21
N PHE A 198 -8.64 10.33 1.86
CA PHE A 198 -9.37 9.48 2.79
C PHE A 198 -8.53 8.36 3.42
N TYR A 199 -7.35 8.09 2.89
CA TYR A 199 -6.36 7.23 3.57
C TYR A 199 -5.82 7.85 4.86
N ASP A 200 -5.84 9.19 4.98
CA ASP A 200 -5.46 9.95 6.17
C ASP A 200 -4.08 9.57 6.73
N LEU A 201 -3.03 9.91 5.96
CA LEU A 201 -1.64 9.60 6.34
C LEU A 201 -1.23 10.22 7.68
N GLU A 202 -1.84 11.34 8.09
CA GLU A 202 -1.57 11.99 9.36
C GLU A 202 -1.96 11.08 10.52
N GLU A 203 -3.21 10.58 10.50
CA GLU A 203 -3.69 9.65 11.53
C GLU A 203 -2.96 8.30 11.47
N GLN A 204 -2.68 7.76 10.26
CA GLN A 204 -1.89 6.55 10.12
C GLN A 204 -0.51 6.70 10.77
N SER A 205 0.15 7.85 10.59
CA SER A 205 1.49 8.11 11.12
C SER A 205 1.55 8.15 12.65
N VAL A 206 0.40 8.39 13.31
CA VAL A 206 0.30 8.32 14.77
C VAL A 206 0.41 6.89 15.27
N PHE A 207 -0.25 5.95 14.58
CA PHE A 207 -0.42 4.57 15.04
C PHE A 207 0.58 3.59 14.42
N ALA A 208 0.92 3.75 13.14
CA ALA A 208 1.91 2.90 12.49
C ALA A 208 3.34 3.24 12.92
N ASP A 209 4.19 2.23 12.96
CA ASP A 209 5.63 2.40 13.15
C ASP A 209 6.27 3.00 11.91
N TYR A 210 5.80 2.56 10.73
CA TYR A 210 6.24 3.03 9.43
C TYR A 210 5.07 3.20 8.47
N VAL A 211 5.16 4.23 7.65
CA VAL A 211 4.26 4.50 6.54
C VAL A 211 5.05 4.38 5.25
N VAL A 212 4.65 3.45 4.41
CA VAL A 212 5.25 3.22 3.11
C VAL A 212 4.41 3.92 2.06
N ILE A 213 5.03 4.69 1.16
CA ILE A 213 4.38 5.16 -0.05
C ILE A 213 4.89 4.36 -1.25
N MET A 214 3.97 3.85 -2.05
CA MET A 214 4.24 3.14 -3.30
C MET A 214 4.59 4.16 -4.37
N GLY A 215 5.88 4.55 -4.44
CA GLY A 215 6.38 5.56 -5.35
C GLY A 215 6.47 5.06 -6.80
N TYR A 216 5.38 4.46 -7.28
CA TYR A 216 5.25 3.88 -8.63
C TYR A 216 3.80 3.89 -9.08
N ASP A 217 3.51 3.29 -10.24
CA ASP A 217 2.20 3.29 -10.89
C ASP A 217 1.74 4.70 -11.33
N GLU A 218 2.70 5.57 -11.71
CA GLU A 218 2.41 6.86 -12.33
C GLU A 218 1.62 6.68 -13.64
N HIS A 219 2.07 5.73 -14.47
CA HIS A 219 1.34 5.28 -15.66
C HIS A 219 1.10 3.77 -15.59
N VAL A 220 -0.17 3.39 -15.72
CA VAL A 220 -0.67 2.02 -15.55
C VAL A 220 -1.35 1.51 -16.81
N GLU A 221 -1.70 0.23 -16.84
CA GLU A 221 -2.57 -0.29 -17.89
C GLU A 221 -3.88 0.49 -17.97
N GLY A 222 -4.23 0.94 -19.17
CA GLY A 222 -5.40 1.81 -19.40
C GLY A 222 -5.10 3.31 -19.35
N SER A 223 -3.86 3.72 -19.07
CA SER A 223 -3.45 5.12 -19.28
C SER A 223 -3.62 5.53 -20.74
N TYR A 224 -4.03 6.78 -20.97
CA TYR A 224 -4.27 7.30 -22.32
C TYR A 224 -2.98 7.61 -23.09
N GLU A 225 -1.86 7.71 -22.39
CA GLU A 225 -0.53 7.94 -22.96
C GLU A 225 0.51 7.00 -22.35
N ALA A 226 1.57 6.72 -23.10
CA ALA A 226 2.69 5.96 -22.61
C ALA A 226 3.57 6.83 -21.71
N GLY A 227 4.00 6.28 -20.58
CA GLY A 227 4.85 7.00 -19.64
C GLY A 227 5.63 6.09 -18.70
N SER A 228 6.52 6.69 -17.93
CA SER A 228 7.23 6.01 -16.85
C SER A 228 6.27 5.49 -15.78
N VAL A 229 6.62 4.39 -15.14
CA VAL A 229 5.89 3.91 -13.95
C VAL A 229 6.27 4.69 -12.70
N ALA A 230 7.44 5.35 -12.69
CA ALA A 230 7.97 6.06 -11.52
C ALA A 230 8.97 7.13 -11.94
N SER A 231 8.51 8.21 -12.60
CA SER A 231 9.40 9.31 -12.93
C SER A 231 9.94 10.00 -11.69
N TYR A 232 11.13 10.57 -11.77
CA TYR A 232 11.72 11.33 -10.67
C TYR A 232 10.79 12.43 -10.12
N GLY A 233 10.09 13.13 -11.01
CA GLY A 233 9.14 14.17 -10.62
C GLY A 233 8.01 13.62 -9.76
N TYR A 234 7.38 12.55 -10.22
CA TYR A 234 6.29 11.87 -9.52
C TYR A 234 6.72 11.36 -8.14
N VAL A 235 7.84 10.64 -8.06
CA VAL A 235 8.35 10.10 -6.80
C VAL A 235 8.73 11.21 -5.83
N LYS A 236 9.43 12.23 -6.31
CA LYS A 236 9.82 13.40 -5.50
C LYS A 236 8.59 14.10 -4.91
N ASP A 237 7.61 14.42 -5.75
CA ASP A 237 6.40 15.11 -5.30
C ASP A 237 5.60 14.24 -4.32
N GLY A 238 5.56 12.93 -4.53
CA GLY A 238 4.98 11.96 -3.63
C GLY A 238 5.62 11.98 -2.24
N ILE A 239 6.96 11.93 -2.18
CA ILE A 239 7.72 12.03 -0.92
C ILE A 239 7.45 13.39 -0.24
N GLU A 240 7.54 14.50 -0.98
CA GLU A 240 7.31 15.84 -0.44
C GLU A 240 5.87 16.02 0.08
N ASN A 241 4.88 15.40 -0.58
CA ASN A 241 3.49 15.41 -0.12
C ASN A 241 3.31 14.57 1.15
N ALA A 242 3.89 13.36 1.19
CA ALA A 242 3.81 12.50 2.37
C ALA A 242 4.48 13.12 3.61
N LEU A 243 5.60 13.81 3.43
CA LEU A 243 6.32 14.51 4.52
C LEU A 243 5.54 15.66 5.16
N LYS A 244 4.42 16.08 4.58
CA LYS A 244 3.52 17.08 5.21
C LYS A 244 2.73 16.50 6.38
N SER A 245 2.52 15.18 6.37
CA SER A 245 1.70 14.44 7.35
C SER A 245 2.47 13.37 8.11
N VAL A 246 3.52 12.81 7.51
CA VAL A 246 4.29 11.69 8.07
C VAL A 246 5.66 12.17 8.54
N PRO A 247 6.06 11.91 9.80
CA PRO A 247 7.41 12.17 10.27
C PRO A 247 8.45 11.44 9.41
N LYS A 248 9.54 12.12 9.07
CA LYS A 248 10.58 11.60 8.17
C LYS A 248 11.14 10.24 8.61
N GLU A 249 11.29 10.03 9.89
CA GLU A 249 11.82 8.80 10.48
C GLU A 249 10.89 7.59 10.35
N LYS A 250 9.61 7.83 10.03
CA LYS A 250 8.60 6.79 9.78
C LYS A 250 8.31 6.57 8.30
N LEU A 251 8.76 7.47 7.42
CA LEU A 251 8.42 7.40 5.99
C LEU A 251 9.40 6.48 5.24
N ILE A 252 8.85 5.54 4.50
CA ILE A 252 9.57 4.67 3.56
C ILE A 252 9.01 4.93 2.16
N ASN A 253 9.88 5.14 1.17
CA ASN A 253 9.46 5.16 -0.23
C ASN A 253 9.76 3.82 -0.87
N ALA A 254 8.75 3.20 -1.47
CA ALA A 254 8.91 2.00 -2.28
C ALA A 254 9.21 2.36 -3.73
N ILE A 255 10.03 1.53 -4.35
CA ILE A 255 10.46 1.67 -5.74
C ILE A 255 10.01 0.45 -6.54
N PRO A 256 9.72 0.59 -7.85
CA PRO A 256 9.33 -0.54 -8.68
C PRO A 256 10.55 -1.40 -9.06
N LEU A 257 10.36 -2.71 -9.12
CA LEU A 257 11.28 -3.65 -9.77
C LEU A 257 10.71 -4.13 -11.12
N TYR A 258 9.88 -3.33 -11.74
CA TYR A 258 9.22 -3.57 -13.02
C TYR A 258 9.09 -2.27 -13.81
N THR A 259 8.82 -2.40 -15.09
CA THR A 259 8.43 -1.30 -15.97
C THR A 259 7.31 -1.73 -16.90
N ARG A 260 6.86 -0.84 -17.79
CA ARG A 260 5.88 -1.15 -18.82
C ARG A 260 6.47 -0.95 -20.21
N LEU A 261 6.32 -1.99 -21.04
CA LEU A 261 6.51 -1.87 -22.48
C LEU A 261 5.19 -1.38 -23.08
N TRP A 262 5.22 -0.17 -23.59
CA TRP A 262 4.09 0.48 -24.22
C TRP A 262 4.09 0.25 -25.72
N PHE A 263 2.90 0.14 -26.30
CA PHE A 263 2.70 0.09 -27.74
C PHE A 263 1.62 1.11 -28.14
N GLU A 264 1.99 2.05 -28.99
CA GLU A 264 1.13 3.12 -29.47
C GLU A 264 0.82 2.94 -30.95
N THR A 265 -0.44 3.09 -31.31
CA THR A 265 -0.91 3.14 -32.71
C THR A 265 -1.83 4.33 -32.91
N PRO A 266 -1.76 5.05 -34.05
CA PRO A 266 -2.68 6.13 -34.34
C PRO A 266 -4.14 5.65 -34.32
N LYS A 267 -5.03 6.38 -33.66
CA LYS A 267 -6.46 6.10 -33.70
C LYS A 267 -7.03 6.35 -35.09
N THR A 268 -7.94 5.50 -35.51
CA THR A 268 -8.73 5.71 -36.73
C THR A 268 -9.74 6.84 -36.53
N GLN A 269 -10.24 7.40 -37.62
CA GLN A 269 -11.30 8.41 -37.56
C GLN A 269 -12.61 7.91 -36.93
N GLU A 270 -12.86 6.60 -37.00
CA GLU A 270 -14.01 5.96 -36.39
C GLU A 270 -13.83 5.89 -34.85
N GLU A 271 -12.63 5.51 -34.37
CA GLU A 271 -12.28 5.48 -32.96
C GLU A 271 -12.34 6.89 -32.33
N LEU A 272 -11.76 7.90 -32.99
CA LEU A 272 -11.83 9.29 -32.54
C LEU A 272 -13.29 9.81 -32.49
N ALA A 273 -14.11 9.42 -33.45
CA ALA A 273 -15.53 9.81 -33.48
C ALA A 273 -16.33 9.10 -32.36
N ALA A 274 -16.01 7.85 -32.04
CA ALA A 274 -16.65 7.09 -30.96
C ALA A 274 -16.33 7.64 -29.57
N GLU A 275 -15.14 8.20 -29.40
CA GLU A 275 -14.65 8.76 -28.13
C GLU A 275 -14.99 10.26 -27.98
N ALA A 276 -15.61 10.88 -28.98
CA ALA A 276 -15.92 12.31 -28.98
C ALA A 276 -16.70 12.75 -27.73
N GLY A 277 -16.14 13.71 -27.00
CA GLY A 277 -16.71 14.23 -25.74
C GLY A 277 -16.28 13.47 -24.49
N THR A 278 -15.39 12.50 -24.59
CA THR A 278 -14.70 11.84 -23.47
C THR A 278 -13.26 12.35 -23.37
N GLU A 279 -12.61 12.14 -22.24
CA GLU A 279 -11.18 12.45 -22.05
C GLU A 279 -10.29 11.73 -23.06
N ALA A 280 -10.64 10.50 -23.43
CA ALA A 280 -9.89 9.70 -24.42
C ALA A 280 -9.78 10.39 -25.80
N ALA A 281 -10.71 11.31 -26.14
CA ALA A 281 -10.69 12.05 -27.41
C ALA A 281 -9.50 13.04 -27.53
N ASP A 282 -8.93 13.46 -26.40
CA ASP A 282 -7.79 14.39 -26.38
C ASP A 282 -6.47 13.69 -26.76
N TYR A 283 -6.46 12.36 -26.78
CA TYR A 283 -5.28 11.54 -27.08
C TYR A 283 -5.38 10.91 -28.48
N PRO A 284 -4.44 11.24 -29.40
CA PRO A 284 -4.53 10.82 -30.79
C PRO A 284 -4.16 9.34 -31.03
N ASN A 285 -3.50 8.71 -30.05
CA ASN A 285 -3.04 7.34 -30.13
C ASN A 285 -3.88 6.42 -29.24
N LYS A 286 -4.04 5.18 -29.67
CA LYS A 286 -4.43 4.06 -28.85
C LYS A 286 -3.17 3.48 -28.20
N VAL A 287 -3.23 3.28 -26.91
CA VAL A 287 -2.10 2.83 -26.11
C VAL A 287 -2.43 1.51 -25.42
N THR A 288 -1.51 0.57 -25.48
CA THR A 288 -1.56 -0.67 -24.71
C THR A 288 -0.22 -0.88 -24.03
N SER A 289 -0.20 -1.62 -22.93
CA SER A 289 1.05 -1.90 -22.21
C SER A 289 1.12 -3.32 -21.68
N THR A 290 2.36 -3.77 -21.46
CA THR A 290 2.66 -5.02 -20.76
C THR A 290 3.69 -4.74 -19.67
N ALA A 291 3.42 -5.15 -18.45
CA ALA A 291 4.38 -5.08 -17.36
C ALA A 291 5.51 -6.10 -17.57
N LEU A 292 6.75 -5.66 -17.38
CA LEU A 292 7.95 -6.48 -17.53
C LEU A 292 8.87 -6.27 -16.31
N GLY A 293 9.47 -7.35 -15.81
CA GLY A 293 10.64 -7.23 -14.93
C GLY A 293 11.82 -6.61 -15.67
N MET A 294 12.80 -6.05 -14.93
CA MET A 294 13.93 -5.31 -15.56
C MET A 294 14.74 -6.15 -16.51
N GLU A 295 15.02 -7.42 -16.21
CA GLU A 295 15.76 -8.32 -17.10
C GLU A 295 15.05 -8.52 -18.45
N ASP A 296 13.74 -8.75 -18.42
CA ASP A 296 12.94 -8.90 -19.64
C ASP A 296 12.82 -7.56 -20.40
N ALA A 297 12.76 -6.45 -19.70
CA ALA A 297 12.73 -5.11 -20.29
C ALA A 297 14.01 -4.80 -21.05
N GLU A 298 15.17 -5.03 -20.45
CA GLU A 298 16.48 -4.88 -21.10
C GLU A 298 16.62 -5.80 -22.32
N LYS A 299 16.17 -7.04 -22.19
CA LYS A 299 16.17 -8.00 -23.30
C LYS A 299 15.33 -7.52 -24.47
N ARG A 300 14.15 -6.95 -24.21
CA ARG A 300 13.27 -6.40 -25.27
C ARG A 300 13.94 -5.25 -26.03
N VAL A 301 14.65 -4.36 -25.32
CA VAL A 301 15.41 -3.26 -25.94
C VAL A 301 16.56 -3.82 -26.82
N GLN A 302 17.29 -4.84 -26.33
CA GLN A 302 18.34 -5.50 -27.08
C GLN A 302 17.81 -6.21 -28.34
N GLU A 303 16.71 -6.96 -28.23
CA GLU A 303 16.05 -7.66 -29.35
C GLU A 303 15.57 -6.68 -30.43
N ALA A 304 15.13 -5.48 -30.04
CA ALA A 304 14.75 -4.42 -30.95
C ALA A 304 15.96 -3.78 -31.67
N GLY A 305 17.17 -4.05 -31.20
CA GLY A 305 18.40 -3.49 -31.78
C GLY A 305 18.58 -1.99 -31.58
N VAL A 306 17.91 -1.43 -30.56
CA VAL A 306 18.02 -0.01 -30.21
C VAL A 306 18.84 0.17 -28.92
N GLN A 307 19.28 1.39 -28.67
CA GLN A 307 19.96 1.75 -27.44
C GLN A 307 19.07 2.70 -26.63
N ALA A 308 18.93 2.42 -25.35
CA ALA A 308 18.33 3.35 -24.43
C ALA A 308 19.25 4.58 -24.24
N SER A 309 18.66 5.73 -24.02
CA SER A 309 19.34 6.98 -23.73
C SER A 309 18.72 7.64 -22.51
N TRP A 310 19.52 8.35 -21.75
CA TRP A 310 19.05 9.06 -20.58
C TRP A 310 18.01 10.13 -20.95
N ASP A 311 16.87 10.07 -20.30
CA ASP A 311 15.80 11.06 -20.36
C ASP A 311 15.89 11.96 -19.12
N GLU A 312 16.19 13.23 -19.31
CA GLU A 312 16.37 14.20 -18.22
C GLU A 312 15.06 14.53 -17.50
N ASP A 313 13.93 14.40 -18.16
CA ASP A 313 12.63 14.72 -17.59
C ASP A 313 12.19 13.65 -16.58
N THR A 314 12.29 12.38 -16.95
CA THR A 314 11.95 11.25 -16.08
C THR A 314 13.12 10.80 -15.20
N ARG A 315 14.36 11.17 -15.55
CA ARG A 315 15.63 10.67 -15.00
C ARG A 315 15.77 9.16 -15.07
N GLN A 316 15.43 8.62 -16.22
CA GLN A 316 15.50 7.18 -16.51
C GLN A 316 16.14 6.96 -17.89
N ASN A 317 16.60 5.73 -18.12
CA ASN A 317 17.00 5.32 -19.46
C ASN A 317 15.75 4.98 -20.28
N TYR A 318 15.54 5.70 -21.39
CA TYR A 318 14.39 5.60 -22.28
C TYR A 318 14.79 5.00 -23.61
N ALA A 319 13.96 4.10 -24.16
CA ALA A 319 14.09 3.59 -25.51
C ALA A 319 12.74 3.61 -26.24
N GLN A 320 12.80 3.85 -27.57
CA GLN A 320 11.66 3.70 -28.46
C GLN A 320 12.07 3.12 -29.80
N TRP A 321 11.13 2.43 -30.47
CA TRP A 321 11.32 1.89 -31.81
C TRP A 321 10.00 1.66 -32.51
N ASP A 322 10.02 1.74 -33.85
CA ASP A 322 8.86 1.46 -34.68
C ASP A 322 8.86 0.00 -35.13
N ALA A 323 7.79 -0.72 -34.89
CA ALA A 323 7.53 -2.07 -35.38
C ALA A 323 6.03 -2.38 -35.33
N ASP A 324 5.61 -3.42 -36.03
CA ASP A 324 4.25 -3.94 -36.01
C ASP A 324 3.15 -2.91 -36.35
N GLY A 325 3.51 -1.84 -37.06
CA GLY A 325 2.60 -0.77 -37.45
C GLY A 325 2.33 0.29 -36.37
N GLY A 326 3.14 0.33 -35.33
CA GLY A 326 3.09 1.30 -34.26
C GLY A 326 4.47 1.60 -33.67
N THR A 327 4.48 2.27 -32.54
CA THR A 327 5.69 2.67 -31.83
C THR A 327 5.73 2.03 -30.44
N TYR A 328 6.80 1.32 -30.14
CA TYR A 328 7.11 0.83 -28.80
C TYR A 328 7.89 1.87 -28.02
N LYS A 329 7.57 1.99 -26.72
CA LYS A 329 8.25 2.89 -25.77
C LYS A 329 8.47 2.17 -24.45
N ILE A 330 9.60 2.45 -23.78
CA ILE A 330 9.92 1.86 -22.47
C ILE A 330 10.88 2.77 -21.69
N TRP A 331 10.65 2.90 -20.38
CA TRP A 331 11.52 3.55 -19.41
C TRP A 331 12.09 2.46 -18.49
N LEU A 332 13.41 2.47 -18.28
CA LEU A 332 14.11 1.44 -17.52
C LEU A 332 14.53 1.97 -16.17
N GLU A 333 14.25 1.18 -15.13
CA GLU A 333 14.84 1.40 -13.80
C GLU A 333 16.20 0.71 -13.73
N ASP A 334 17.19 1.44 -13.26
CA ASP A 334 18.53 0.94 -13.04
C ASP A 334 19.21 1.64 -11.85
N SER A 335 20.48 1.35 -11.59
CA SER A 335 21.21 1.98 -10.48
C SER A 335 21.33 3.50 -10.63
N GLN A 336 21.31 4.03 -11.84
CA GLN A 336 21.41 5.47 -12.08
C GLN A 336 20.07 6.18 -11.81
N SER A 337 18.94 5.56 -12.17
CA SER A 337 17.61 6.15 -11.93
C SER A 337 17.24 6.13 -10.44
N LEU A 338 17.80 5.17 -9.68
CA LEU A 338 17.54 5.02 -8.25
C LEU A 338 18.42 5.89 -7.34
N GLU A 339 19.48 6.51 -7.86
CA GLU A 339 20.35 7.47 -7.14
C GLU A 339 19.78 8.89 -7.11
#